data_71c6b1d7c2f45118901b8399319af651
#
_entry.id   71c6b1d7c2f45118901b8399319af651
#
_cell.length_a   1.000
_cell.length_b   1.000
_cell.length_c   1.000
_cell.angle_alpha   90.00
_cell.angle_beta   90.00
_cell.angle_gamma   90.00
#
_symmetry.space_group_name_H-M   'P 1'
#
loop_
_entity.id
_entity.type
_entity.pdbx_description
1 polymer ?
#
loop_
_entity_poly.entity_id
_entity_poly.type
_entity_poly.pdbx_seq_one_letter_code
_entity_poly.pdbx_strand_id
1 'polypeptide(L)'
;MLVHYHLATTQDLPPITAPLYEYVFAGNGVFKRACRDVMSATIPVCNVRISGLTPVKTEFSTDFGRVPETVVARILEVATEAARQELEALFYLSLRSGEWRLEIPRQIQTYDSVEPCEKGAGSPYERAVIEIHSHHRMPALFSSDDDRDETGFRIYGVIGSLNPARDYWPVINLRIGVYGDWWPLQADRIFEMPPVLRDHNSE
;
A
#
# COMPACT_ATOMS: atom_id res chain seq x y z
N MET A 1 -20.22 13.25 10.74
CA MET A 1 -18.89 13.82 10.38
C MET A 1 -18.06 12.68 9.81
N LEU A 2 -17.33 12.90 8.70
CA LEU A 2 -16.53 11.84 8.04
C LEU A 2 -15.17 11.60 8.70
N VAL A 3 -14.65 12.60 9.41
CA VAL A 3 -13.38 12.58 10.12
C VAL A 3 -13.60 12.90 11.59
N HIS A 4 -12.99 12.11 12.49
CA HIS A 4 -13.03 12.35 13.93
C HIS A 4 -11.67 12.81 14.45
N TYR A 5 -11.67 13.37 15.68
CA TYR A 5 -10.47 13.90 16.35
C TYR A 5 -10.46 13.41 17.78
N HIS A 6 -9.32 12.89 18.23
CA HIS A 6 -9.12 12.37 19.58
C HIS A 6 -7.89 12.99 20.23
N LEU A 7 -7.94 13.13 21.55
CA LEU A 7 -6.79 13.41 22.39
C LEU A 7 -6.41 12.12 23.12
N ALA A 8 -5.18 11.67 22.96
CA ALA A 8 -4.65 10.50 23.67
C ALA A 8 -4.35 10.83 25.13
N THR A 9 -5.39 10.87 25.97
CA THR A 9 -5.28 11.13 27.41
C THR A 9 -4.99 9.85 28.19
N THR A 10 -5.22 8.68 27.60
CA THR A 10 -4.96 7.34 28.15
C THR A 10 -4.18 6.52 27.13
N GLN A 11 -3.61 5.39 27.58
CA GLN A 11 -2.85 4.49 26.71
C GLN A 11 -3.77 3.77 25.70
N ASP A 12 -5.00 3.46 26.09
CA ASP A 12 -5.97 2.79 25.25
C ASP A 12 -6.82 3.81 24.51
N LEU A 13 -6.71 3.80 23.18
CA LEU A 13 -7.58 4.61 22.32
C LEU A 13 -8.93 3.90 22.14
N PRO A 14 -10.03 4.67 22.01
CA PRO A 14 -11.32 4.08 21.67
C PRO A 14 -11.27 3.39 20.30
N PRO A 15 -12.19 2.44 20.00
CA PRO A 15 -12.30 1.86 18.67
C PRO A 15 -12.45 2.93 17.58
N ILE A 16 -11.93 2.64 16.38
CA ILE A 16 -12.07 3.54 15.23
C ILE A 16 -13.55 3.51 14.78
N THR A 17 -14.17 4.67 14.70
CA THR A 17 -15.59 4.82 14.36
C THR A 17 -15.85 5.80 13.21
N ALA A 18 -14.84 6.56 12.80
CA ALA A 18 -14.98 7.50 11.69
C ALA A 18 -15.16 6.74 10.36
N PRO A 19 -16.08 7.17 9.49
CA PRO A 19 -16.28 6.56 8.17
C PRO A 19 -15.05 6.62 7.24
N LEU A 20 -14.20 7.65 7.38
CA LEU A 20 -12.97 7.75 6.61
C LEU A 20 -11.75 7.51 7.50
N TYR A 21 -11.42 8.44 8.37
CA TYR A 21 -10.26 8.35 9.25
C TYR A 21 -10.43 9.24 10.49
N GLU A 22 -9.51 9.06 11.44
CA GLU A 22 -9.44 9.85 12.66
C GLU A 22 -8.04 10.44 12.83
N TYR A 23 -7.98 11.67 13.31
CA TYR A 23 -6.76 12.24 13.85
C TYR A 23 -6.65 11.96 15.34
N VAL A 24 -5.45 11.59 15.79
CA VAL A 24 -5.13 11.39 17.21
C VAL A 24 -3.97 12.34 17.57
N PHE A 25 -4.23 13.28 18.46
CA PHE A 25 -3.21 14.12 19.06
C PHE A 25 -2.64 13.36 20.26
N ALA A 26 -1.36 13.04 20.21
CA ALA A 26 -0.66 12.18 21.17
C ALA A 26 0.58 12.88 21.75
N GLY A 27 1.12 12.37 22.83
CA GLY A 27 2.30 12.94 23.50
C GLY A 27 3.57 12.98 22.63
N ASN A 28 3.62 12.15 21.59
CA ASN A 28 4.73 12.03 20.64
C ASN A 28 4.41 12.50 19.21
N GLY A 29 3.21 13.03 18.96
CA GLY A 29 2.88 13.54 17.63
C GLY A 29 1.39 13.60 17.33
N VAL A 30 1.12 13.84 16.05
CA VAL A 30 -0.21 13.72 15.46
C VAL A 30 -0.22 12.45 14.61
N PHE A 31 -1.20 11.60 14.84
CA PHE A 31 -1.39 10.36 14.09
C PHE A 31 -2.69 10.41 13.29
N LYS A 32 -2.71 9.69 12.18
CA LYS A 32 -3.93 9.41 11.42
C LYS A 32 -4.20 7.91 11.51
N ARG A 33 -5.46 7.54 11.76
CA ARG A 33 -5.86 6.14 11.81
C ARG A 33 -7.13 5.88 11.05
N ALA A 34 -7.22 4.70 10.44
CA ALA A 34 -8.38 4.25 9.70
C ALA A 34 -8.54 2.73 9.85
N CYS A 35 -9.74 2.26 9.62
CA CYS A 35 -10.02 0.83 9.50
C CYS A 35 -10.98 0.55 8.34
N ARG A 36 -10.89 -0.63 7.80
CA ARG A 36 -11.85 -1.26 6.92
C ARG A 36 -11.91 -2.75 7.28
N ASP A 37 -12.87 -3.49 6.73
CA ASP A 37 -13.23 -4.86 7.17
C ASP A 37 -12.05 -5.81 7.43
N VAL A 38 -10.95 -5.65 6.71
CA VAL A 38 -9.82 -6.59 6.74
C VAL A 38 -8.51 -5.99 7.23
N MET A 39 -8.47 -4.69 7.52
CA MET A 39 -7.24 -4.04 7.99
C MET A 39 -7.49 -2.76 8.78
N SER A 40 -6.55 -2.42 9.66
CA SER A 40 -6.48 -1.13 10.35
C SER A 40 -5.06 -0.60 10.38
N ALA A 41 -4.93 0.72 10.42
CA ALA A 41 -3.65 1.39 10.53
C ALA A 41 -3.73 2.61 11.43
N THR A 42 -2.65 2.87 12.17
CA THR A 42 -2.37 4.10 12.91
C THR A 42 -0.97 4.56 12.53
N ILE A 43 -0.85 5.63 11.77
CA ILE A 43 0.42 6.13 11.23
C ILE A 43 0.72 7.55 11.71
N PRO A 44 1.99 7.93 11.92
CA PRO A 44 2.36 9.28 12.28
C PRO A 44 2.22 10.21 11.07
N VAL A 45 1.64 11.37 11.28
CA VAL A 45 1.55 12.48 10.30
C VAL A 45 2.59 13.54 10.63
N CYS A 46 2.79 13.80 11.92
CA CYS A 46 3.71 14.81 12.40
C CYS A 46 4.32 14.39 13.73
N ASN A 47 5.63 14.49 13.84
CA ASN A 47 6.37 14.25 15.07
C ASN A 47 6.51 15.57 15.85
N VAL A 48 5.79 15.67 16.96
CA VAL A 48 5.84 16.83 17.85
C VAL A 48 5.56 16.38 19.30
N ARG A 49 6.25 16.97 20.26
CA ARG A 49 5.96 16.69 21.66
C ARG A 49 4.78 17.53 22.16
N ILE A 50 3.71 16.87 22.60
CA ILE A 50 2.53 17.50 23.18
C ILE A 50 2.45 17.10 24.66
N SER A 51 2.71 18.06 25.56
CA SER A 51 2.71 17.82 27.00
C SER A 51 1.30 17.49 27.51
N GLY A 52 1.20 16.53 28.45
CA GLY A 52 -0.07 16.12 29.04
C GLY A 52 -0.83 15.05 28.24
N LEU A 53 -0.33 14.65 27.07
CA LEU A 53 -0.90 13.54 26.30
C LEU A 53 -0.02 12.29 26.36
N THR A 54 -0.65 11.14 26.22
CA THR A 54 0.00 9.82 26.19
C THR A 54 0.59 9.55 24.79
N PRO A 55 1.78 8.96 24.69
CA PRO A 55 2.34 8.53 23.40
C PRO A 55 1.50 7.44 22.75
N VAL A 56 1.39 7.49 21.40
CA VAL A 56 0.73 6.48 20.56
C VAL A 56 1.78 5.75 19.72
N LYS A 57 1.58 4.46 19.50
CA LYS A 57 2.44 3.64 18.63
C LYS A 57 1.92 3.63 17.21
N THR A 58 2.85 3.61 16.25
CA THR A 58 2.55 3.27 14.86
C THR A 58 2.15 1.79 14.83
N GLU A 59 1.02 1.50 14.20
CA GLU A 59 0.48 0.15 14.14
C GLU A 59 -0.18 -0.12 12.78
N PHE A 60 0.03 -1.32 12.27
CA PHE A 60 -0.67 -1.86 11.12
C PHE A 60 -1.09 -3.29 11.43
N SER A 61 -2.37 -3.57 11.29
CA SER A 61 -2.98 -4.88 11.55
C SER A 61 -3.84 -5.32 10.38
N THR A 62 -3.85 -6.63 10.13
CA THR A 62 -4.65 -7.27 9.08
C THR A 62 -5.32 -8.53 9.60
N ASP A 63 -6.52 -8.80 9.12
CA ASP A 63 -7.28 -10.05 9.38
C ASP A 63 -7.18 -11.04 8.20
N PHE A 64 -6.22 -10.83 7.30
CA PHE A 64 -5.98 -11.71 6.15
C PHE A 64 -4.60 -12.38 6.22
N GLY A 65 -4.53 -13.58 5.65
CA GLY A 65 -3.25 -14.26 5.42
C GLY A 65 -2.44 -13.59 4.30
N ARG A 66 -1.13 -13.84 4.28
CA ARG A 66 -0.24 -13.30 3.24
C ARG A 66 -0.74 -13.69 1.84
N VAL A 67 -0.46 -12.83 0.88
CA VAL A 67 -0.70 -13.11 -0.54
C VAL A 67 0.19 -14.29 -0.95
N PRO A 68 -0.37 -15.37 -1.53
CA PRO A 68 0.40 -16.55 -1.89
C PRO A 68 1.52 -16.25 -2.89
N GLU A 69 2.64 -16.96 -2.75
CA GLU A 69 3.80 -16.85 -3.65
C GLU A 69 3.42 -16.99 -5.13
N THR A 70 2.47 -17.88 -5.45
CA THR A 70 1.98 -18.10 -6.82
C THR A 70 1.32 -16.84 -7.42
N VAL A 71 0.63 -16.06 -6.60
CA VAL A 71 0.02 -14.79 -7.03
C VAL A 71 1.11 -13.75 -7.26
N VAL A 72 2.09 -13.66 -6.37
CA VAL A 72 3.23 -12.73 -6.50
C VAL A 72 4.07 -13.08 -7.73
N ALA A 73 4.33 -14.37 -7.97
CA ALA A 73 5.04 -14.85 -9.16
C ALA A 73 4.30 -14.44 -10.45
N ARG A 74 2.97 -14.52 -10.47
CA ARG A 74 2.17 -14.08 -11.62
C ARG A 74 2.26 -12.58 -11.86
N ILE A 75 2.26 -11.77 -10.80
CA ILE A 75 2.49 -10.31 -10.90
C ILE A 75 3.86 -10.04 -11.53
N LEU A 76 4.91 -10.70 -11.03
CA LEU A 76 6.28 -10.54 -11.56
C LEU A 76 6.40 -10.94 -13.03
N GLU A 77 5.74 -12.02 -13.42
CA GLU A 77 5.72 -12.48 -14.83
C GLU A 77 5.14 -11.39 -15.75
N VAL A 78 3.96 -10.86 -15.40
CA VAL A 78 3.28 -9.84 -16.21
C VAL A 78 4.06 -8.51 -16.18
N ALA A 79 4.57 -8.10 -15.03
CA ALA A 79 5.39 -6.90 -14.90
C ALA A 79 6.68 -7.00 -15.73
N THR A 80 7.33 -8.18 -15.74
CA THR A 80 8.53 -8.41 -16.55
C THR A 80 8.22 -8.37 -18.04
N GLU A 81 7.07 -8.89 -18.47
CA GLU A 81 6.67 -8.82 -19.89
C GLU A 81 6.36 -7.37 -20.32
N ALA A 82 5.69 -6.58 -19.49
CA ALA A 82 5.50 -5.15 -19.72
C ALA A 82 6.84 -4.42 -19.78
N ALA A 83 7.76 -4.72 -18.86
CA ALA A 83 9.09 -4.13 -18.82
C ALA A 83 9.95 -4.41 -20.08
N ARG A 84 9.76 -5.54 -20.78
CA ARG A 84 10.39 -5.82 -22.07
C ARG A 84 9.94 -4.85 -23.17
N GLN A 85 8.74 -4.34 -23.03
CA GLN A 85 8.13 -3.36 -23.93
C GLN A 85 8.34 -1.92 -23.45
N GLU A 86 9.09 -1.73 -22.36
CA GLU A 86 9.32 -0.44 -21.69
C GLU A 86 8.02 0.21 -21.22
N LEU A 87 7.06 -0.61 -20.76
CA LEU A 87 5.77 -0.19 -20.25
C LEU A 87 5.64 -0.50 -18.76
N GLU A 88 4.87 0.30 -18.05
CA GLU A 88 4.42 0.02 -16.70
C GLU A 88 3.17 -0.86 -16.69
N ALA A 89 2.93 -1.58 -15.61
CA ALA A 89 1.75 -2.41 -15.44
C ALA A 89 1.12 -2.20 -14.06
N LEU A 90 -0.22 -2.26 -14.00
CA LEU A 90 -1.03 -2.06 -12.81
C LEU A 90 -1.76 -3.34 -12.43
N PHE A 91 -1.79 -3.62 -11.12
CA PHE A 91 -2.36 -4.82 -10.53
C PHE A 91 -3.22 -4.45 -9.33
N TYR A 92 -4.37 -5.10 -9.21
CA TYR A 92 -5.23 -5.02 -8.03
C TYR A 92 -5.36 -6.38 -7.36
N LEU A 93 -5.20 -6.40 -6.05
CA LEU A 93 -5.46 -7.56 -5.22
C LEU A 93 -6.66 -7.28 -4.32
N SER A 94 -7.67 -8.09 -4.44
CA SER A 94 -8.86 -8.06 -3.61
C SER A 94 -8.98 -9.35 -2.81
N LEU A 95 -9.67 -9.28 -1.67
CA LEU A 95 -9.96 -10.45 -0.84
C LEU A 95 -11.44 -10.79 -1.00
N ARG A 96 -11.74 -12.03 -1.45
CA ARG A 96 -13.10 -12.53 -1.59
C ARG A 96 -13.26 -13.85 -0.85
N SER A 97 -14.14 -13.88 0.13
CA SER A 97 -14.35 -15.08 0.96
C SER A 97 -13.06 -15.66 1.57
N GLY A 98 -12.14 -14.80 1.96
CA GLY A 98 -10.84 -15.20 2.51
C GLY A 98 -9.77 -15.59 1.48
N GLU A 99 -10.07 -15.56 0.20
CA GLU A 99 -9.13 -15.88 -0.88
C GLU A 99 -8.67 -14.64 -1.64
N TRP A 100 -7.36 -14.59 -1.92
CA TRP A 100 -6.77 -13.54 -2.74
C TRP A 100 -7.13 -13.71 -4.21
N ARG A 101 -7.50 -12.59 -4.83
CA ARG A 101 -7.81 -12.48 -6.27
C ARG A 101 -6.96 -11.40 -6.89
N LEU A 102 -6.14 -11.82 -7.86
CA LEU A 102 -5.40 -10.90 -8.72
C LEU A 102 -6.29 -10.47 -9.88
N GLU A 103 -6.45 -9.17 -10.04
CA GLU A 103 -7.14 -8.56 -11.17
C GLU A 103 -6.16 -7.62 -11.89
N ILE A 104 -5.94 -7.87 -13.18
CA ILE A 104 -5.17 -6.99 -14.05
C ILE A 104 -6.18 -6.17 -14.84
N PRO A 105 -6.39 -4.89 -14.52
CA PRO A 105 -7.43 -4.11 -15.17
C PRO A 105 -7.09 -3.86 -16.64
N ARG A 106 -8.09 -3.54 -17.45
CA ARG A 106 -7.84 -2.87 -18.71
C ARG A 106 -7.19 -1.52 -18.41
N GLN A 107 -6.01 -1.24 -18.97
CA GLN A 107 -5.16 -0.15 -18.58
C GLN A 107 -4.51 0.54 -19.76
N ILE A 108 -4.22 1.83 -19.62
CA ILE A 108 -3.39 2.60 -20.54
C ILE A 108 -1.99 2.60 -19.94
N GLN A 109 -1.03 2.11 -20.71
CA GLN A 109 0.35 1.92 -20.28
C GLN A 109 1.28 2.81 -21.07
N THR A 110 2.21 3.47 -20.41
CA THR A 110 3.30 4.23 -21.02
C THR A 110 4.64 3.82 -20.40
N TYR A 111 5.70 4.51 -20.79
CA TYR A 111 7.03 4.34 -20.23
C TYR A 111 7.12 4.75 -18.75
N ASP A 112 6.34 5.72 -18.31
CA ASP A 112 6.44 6.40 -17.01
C ASP A 112 5.11 6.53 -16.27
N SER A 113 4.07 5.87 -16.78
CA SER A 113 2.77 5.86 -16.13
C SER A 113 1.90 4.68 -16.53
N VAL A 114 0.98 4.32 -15.65
CA VAL A 114 -0.06 3.34 -15.93
C VAL A 114 -1.37 3.77 -15.28
N GLU A 115 -2.45 3.78 -16.07
CA GLU A 115 -3.78 4.15 -15.57
C GLU A 115 -4.82 3.08 -15.92
N PRO A 116 -5.72 2.73 -14.98
CA PRO A 116 -6.83 1.85 -15.31
C PRO A 116 -7.85 2.60 -16.18
N CYS A 117 -8.42 1.92 -17.16
CA CYS A 117 -9.49 2.50 -17.99
C CYS A 117 -10.79 2.78 -17.20
N GLU A 118 -10.97 2.12 -16.06
CA GLU A 118 -12.18 2.23 -15.24
C GLU A 118 -11.83 2.35 -13.75
N LYS A 119 -12.30 3.44 -13.11
CA LYS A 119 -12.16 3.70 -11.65
C LYS A 119 -13.53 3.82 -10.95
N GLY A 120 -14.63 3.49 -11.62
CA GLY A 120 -15.99 3.67 -11.11
C GLY A 120 -16.44 2.63 -10.09
N ALA A 121 -17.68 2.79 -9.58
CA ALA A 121 -18.32 1.85 -8.67
C ALA A 121 -18.36 0.43 -9.27
N GLY A 122 -18.02 -0.57 -8.45
CA GLY A 122 -17.93 -1.97 -8.87
C GLY A 122 -16.66 -2.34 -9.65
N SER A 123 -15.78 -1.39 -9.94
CA SER A 123 -14.50 -1.67 -10.61
C SER A 123 -13.54 -2.47 -9.72
N PRO A 124 -12.50 -3.10 -10.29
CA PRO A 124 -11.40 -3.68 -9.52
C PRO A 124 -10.73 -2.67 -8.59
N TYR A 125 -10.60 -1.42 -9.03
CA TYR A 125 -10.05 -0.32 -8.24
C TYR A 125 -10.77 -0.13 -6.90
N GLU A 126 -12.11 -0.11 -6.89
CA GLU A 126 -12.89 0.12 -5.66
C GLU A 126 -12.68 -1.01 -4.63
N ARG A 127 -12.59 -2.26 -5.11
CA ARG A 127 -12.47 -3.44 -4.25
C ARG A 127 -11.05 -3.74 -3.80
N ALA A 128 -10.05 -3.10 -4.41
CA ALA A 128 -8.65 -3.39 -4.13
C ALA A 128 -8.29 -3.14 -2.66
N VAL A 129 -7.67 -4.14 -2.05
CA VAL A 129 -6.99 -4.05 -0.75
C VAL A 129 -5.55 -3.63 -0.96
N ILE A 130 -4.93 -4.17 -2.04
CA ILE A 130 -3.57 -3.84 -2.46
C ILE A 130 -3.62 -3.39 -3.92
N GLU A 131 -2.94 -2.31 -4.20
CA GLU A 131 -2.70 -1.76 -5.53
C GLU A 131 -1.19 -1.76 -5.79
N ILE A 132 -0.76 -2.33 -6.91
CA ILE A 132 0.66 -2.42 -7.26
C ILE A 132 0.82 -1.93 -8.69
N HIS A 133 1.79 -1.05 -8.92
CA HIS A 133 2.26 -0.76 -10.26
C HIS A 133 3.72 -1.20 -10.42
N SER A 134 4.17 -1.31 -11.67
CA SER A 134 5.55 -1.69 -11.96
C SER A 134 6.29 -0.58 -12.69
N HIS A 135 7.50 -0.32 -12.24
CA HIS A 135 8.53 0.40 -13.01
C HIS A 135 9.38 -0.62 -13.75
N HIS A 136 9.68 -0.42 -15.03
CA HIS A 136 10.50 -1.38 -15.79
C HIS A 136 11.96 -1.45 -15.28
N ARG A 137 12.86 -0.58 -15.75
CA ARG A 137 14.28 -0.55 -15.34
C ARG A 137 14.56 0.37 -14.17
N MET A 138 13.57 1.19 -13.79
CA MET A 138 13.69 2.17 -12.72
C MET A 138 13.65 1.48 -11.35
N PRO A 139 14.22 2.11 -10.31
CA PRO A 139 14.08 1.64 -8.94
C PRO A 139 12.61 1.54 -8.48
N ALA A 140 12.35 0.69 -7.49
CA ALA A 140 11.06 0.59 -6.82
C ALA A 140 10.84 1.76 -5.85
N LEU A 141 10.71 2.97 -6.36
CA LEU A 141 10.52 4.19 -5.58
C LEU A 141 9.19 4.85 -5.97
N PHE A 142 8.42 5.24 -4.99
CA PHE A 142 7.21 6.03 -5.20
C PHE A 142 7.58 7.43 -5.70
N SER A 143 6.88 7.90 -6.71
CA SER A 143 7.02 9.23 -7.31
C SER A 143 6.12 10.27 -6.62
N SER A 144 6.29 11.54 -6.97
CA SER A 144 5.37 12.60 -6.54
C SER A 144 3.98 12.48 -7.18
N ASP A 145 3.85 11.77 -8.30
CA ASP A 145 2.58 11.52 -8.95
C ASP A 145 1.85 10.40 -8.22
N ASP A 146 2.55 9.33 -7.79
CA ASP A 146 2.00 8.32 -6.89
C ASP A 146 1.49 8.95 -5.58
N ASP A 147 2.27 9.87 -4.98
CA ASP A 147 1.87 10.57 -3.76
C ASP A 147 0.58 11.38 -3.91
N ARG A 148 0.32 11.88 -5.11
CA ARG A 148 -0.88 12.65 -5.44
C ARG A 148 -2.09 11.78 -5.71
N ASP A 149 -1.89 10.63 -6.35
CA ASP A 149 -2.96 9.74 -6.81
C ASP A 149 -3.37 8.71 -5.75
N GLU A 150 -2.46 8.32 -4.86
CA GLU A 150 -2.69 7.34 -3.80
C GLU A 150 -3.42 7.93 -2.59
N THR A 151 -4.66 8.34 -2.78
CA THR A 151 -5.46 9.05 -1.77
C THR A 151 -6.40 8.16 -0.93
N GLY A 152 -6.38 6.85 -1.14
CA GLY A 152 -7.25 5.89 -0.46
C GLY A 152 -6.69 5.32 0.84
N PHE A 153 -7.50 4.45 1.49
CA PHE A 153 -7.03 3.57 2.57
C PHE A 153 -6.79 2.17 2.00
N ARG A 154 -5.55 1.89 1.61
CA ARG A 154 -5.11 0.60 1.05
C ARG A 154 -3.59 0.46 1.13
N ILE A 155 -3.10 -0.75 0.84
CA ILE A 155 -1.67 -0.99 0.63
C ILE A 155 -1.34 -0.61 -0.81
N TYR A 156 -0.31 0.21 -0.99
CA TYR A 156 0.26 0.55 -2.28
C TYR A 156 1.62 -0.09 -2.43
N GLY A 157 1.94 -0.49 -3.65
CA GLY A 157 3.20 -1.13 -3.97
C GLY A 157 3.77 -0.68 -5.31
N VAL A 158 5.08 -0.59 -5.37
CA VAL A 158 5.82 -0.41 -6.61
C VAL A 158 6.85 -1.52 -6.79
N ILE A 159 6.88 -2.14 -7.97
CA ILE A 159 7.89 -3.13 -8.33
C ILE A 159 8.83 -2.49 -9.35
N GLY A 160 10.13 -2.47 -9.04
CA GLY A 160 11.15 -1.91 -9.91
C GLY A 160 12.30 -2.86 -10.18
N SER A 161 13.31 -2.35 -10.90
CA SER A 161 14.52 -3.10 -11.29
C SER A 161 14.20 -4.34 -12.14
N LEU A 162 13.14 -4.29 -12.93
CA LEU A 162 12.71 -5.34 -13.84
C LEU A 162 13.56 -5.31 -15.12
N ASN A 163 14.82 -5.72 -15.05
CA ASN A 163 15.72 -5.73 -16.21
C ASN A 163 16.09 -7.18 -16.60
N PRO A 164 15.43 -7.77 -17.61
CA PRO A 164 15.71 -9.15 -18.03
C PRO A 164 17.11 -9.36 -18.65
N ALA A 165 17.84 -8.27 -18.95
CA ALA A 165 19.15 -8.33 -19.58
C ALA A 165 20.33 -8.19 -18.56
N ARG A 166 20.05 -8.06 -17.28
CA ARG A 166 21.05 -7.90 -16.21
C ARG A 166 20.70 -8.79 -15.01
N ASP A 167 21.72 -9.21 -14.26
CA ASP A 167 21.58 -9.95 -12.98
C ASP A 167 21.03 -9.07 -11.84
N TYR A 168 20.03 -8.23 -12.12
CA TYR A 168 19.34 -7.46 -11.12
C TYR A 168 18.09 -8.22 -10.62
N TRP A 169 17.95 -8.26 -9.32
CA TRP A 169 16.78 -8.82 -8.69
C TRP A 169 15.64 -7.79 -8.69
N PRO A 170 14.42 -8.17 -9.06
CA PRO A 170 13.26 -7.31 -8.84
C PRO A 170 13.17 -6.88 -7.38
N VAL A 171 12.79 -5.63 -7.18
CA VAL A 171 12.59 -5.05 -5.84
C VAL A 171 11.14 -4.62 -5.73
N ILE A 172 10.50 -4.90 -4.59
CA ILE A 172 9.20 -4.36 -4.24
C ILE A 172 9.34 -3.38 -3.08
N ASN A 173 8.63 -2.26 -3.17
CA ASN A 173 8.47 -1.28 -2.10
C ASN A 173 7.00 -1.18 -1.75
N LEU A 174 6.65 -1.32 -0.47
CA LEU A 174 5.27 -1.24 0.00
C LEU A 174 5.08 -0.11 1.01
N ARG A 175 3.89 0.48 0.95
CA ARG A 175 3.42 1.43 1.96
C ARG A 175 1.93 1.24 2.24
N ILE A 176 1.49 1.50 3.46
CA ILE A 176 0.07 1.69 3.77
C ILE A 176 -0.29 3.15 3.57
N GLY A 177 -1.25 3.42 2.70
CA GLY A 177 -1.84 4.75 2.53
C GLY A 177 -3.04 4.94 3.45
N VAL A 178 -3.12 6.07 4.10
CA VAL A 178 -4.25 6.47 4.94
C VAL A 178 -4.70 7.87 4.50
N TYR A 179 -5.47 7.94 3.43
CA TYR A 179 -6.06 9.18 2.91
C TYR A 179 -5.05 10.33 2.75
N GLY A 180 -4.00 10.10 1.92
CA GLY A 180 -2.99 11.09 1.57
C GLY A 180 -1.77 11.16 2.51
N ASP A 181 -1.74 10.34 3.55
CA ASP A 181 -0.54 10.08 4.34
C ASP A 181 -0.16 8.60 4.20
N TRP A 182 1.10 8.24 4.36
CA TRP A 182 1.56 6.88 4.16
C TRP A 182 2.70 6.49 5.12
N TRP A 183 2.84 5.18 5.31
CA TRP A 183 3.87 4.59 6.14
C TRP A 183 4.45 3.33 5.47
N PRO A 184 5.78 3.17 5.44
CA PRO A 184 6.40 2.01 4.79
C PRO A 184 6.00 0.70 5.48
N LEU A 185 5.83 -0.35 4.68
CA LEU A 185 5.56 -1.71 5.12
C LEU A 185 6.65 -2.65 4.64
N GLN A 186 6.98 -3.66 5.44
CA GLN A 186 7.82 -4.77 5.03
C GLN A 186 7.01 -5.73 4.15
N ALA A 187 7.56 -6.10 2.99
CA ALA A 187 6.83 -6.87 2.00
C ALA A 187 6.56 -8.31 2.47
N ASP A 188 7.43 -8.90 3.28
CA ASP A 188 7.28 -10.24 3.85
C ASP A 188 6.12 -10.38 4.86
N ARG A 189 5.65 -9.25 5.40
CA ARG A 189 4.42 -9.23 6.22
C ARG A 189 3.15 -9.38 5.38
N ILE A 190 3.21 -9.01 4.10
CA ILE A 190 2.07 -8.96 3.19
C ILE A 190 2.10 -10.10 2.19
N PHE A 191 3.29 -10.47 1.72
CA PHE A 191 3.50 -11.47 0.68
C PHE A 191 4.27 -12.69 1.17
N GLU A 192 3.95 -13.85 0.62
CA GLU A 192 4.87 -14.97 0.56
C GLU A 192 5.87 -14.65 -0.56
N MET A 193 7.07 -14.20 -0.17
CA MET A 193 8.05 -13.64 -1.09
C MET A 193 8.72 -14.72 -1.95
N PRO A 194 8.60 -14.67 -3.29
CA PRO A 194 9.43 -15.51 -4.15
C PRO A 194 10.93 -15.20 -3.94
N PRO A 195 11.83 -16.20 -4.04
CA PRO A 195 13.27 -16.00 -3.79
C PRO A 195 13.92 -14.94 -4.68
N VAL A 196 13.32 -14.65 -5.84
CA VAL A 196 13.82 -13.65 -6.80
C VAL A 196 13.42 -12.21 -6.46
N LEU A 197 12.47 -12.00 -5.56
CA LEU A 197 11.94 -10.68 -5.22
C LEU A 197 12.56 -10.18 -3.90
N ARG A 198 13.09 -8.97 -3.91
CA ARG A 198 13.65 -8.31 -2.71
C ARG A 198 12.71 -7.23 -2.18
N ASP A 199 12.68 -7.10 -0.87
CA ASP A 199 11.96 -6.04 -0.19
C ASP A 199 12.87 -4.80 -0.07
N HIS A 200 12.39 -3.65 -0.51
CA HIS A 200 13.07 -2.37 -0.38
C HIS A 200 13.23 -1.94 1.09
N ASN A 201 12.28 -2.31 1.95
CA ASN A 201 12.20 -1.89 3.35
C ASN A 201 12.80 -2.92 4.33
N SER A 202 13.60 -3.89 3.85
CA SER A 202 14.22 -4.94 4.68
C SER A 202 15.57 -4.56 5.30
N GLU A 203 16.10 -3.35 5.04
CA GLU A 203 17.39 -2.87 5.57
C GLU A 203 17.22 -2.02 6.84
#